data_9f4fe9a92cfb97c3b05f92cc68d8c536
#
_entry.id   9f4fe9a92cfb97c3b05f92cc68d8c536
#
_cell.length_a   1.000
_cell.length_b   1.000
_cell.length_c   1.000
_cell.angle_alpha   90.00
_cell.angle_beta   90.00
_cell.angle_gamma   90.00
#
_symmetry.space_group_name_H-M   'P 1'
#
loop_
_entity.id
_entity.type
_entity.pdbx_description
1 polymer ?
#
loop_
_entity_poly.entity_id
_entity_poly.type
_entity_poly.pdbx_seq_one_letter_code
_entity_poly.pdbx_strand_id
1 'polypeptide(L)'
;VFSSLSNVSASKLKYITNYNQAGYKLIGDSIRPIICGVDPGATVGLAFLDVEGNVLDIESGKNLSVNDAIWEIEQRGDLLILASDRNPLPYTIKKISAAFPCKLYYPDKSLTKMEKEDLTRVYRSLNNHERDALAAALKAYNFFSHKLRQIKKQEGRNFERNVKKRLMIRKGKRI
;
A
#
# COMPACT_ATOMS: atom_id res chain seq x y z
N VAL A 1 -22.53 -15.35 17.69
CA VAL A 1 -21.66 -14.24 18.09
C VAL A 1 -21.53 -13.29 16.92
N PHE A 2 -22.58 -12.46 16.63
CA PHE A 2 -22.61 -11.46 15.55
C PHE A 2 -23.03 -10.10 16.13
N SER A 3 -22.21 -9.50 17.01
CA SER A 3 -22.58 -8.23 17.65
C SER A 3 -21.56 -7.10 17.49
N SER A 4 -20.70 -7.12 16.46
CA SER A 4 -19.70 -6.05 16.25
C SER A 4 -19.68 -5.40 14.86
N LEU A 5 -20.75 -5.54 14.07
CA LEU A 5 -20.81 -4.93 12.71
C LEU A 5 -21.48 -3.54 12.65
N SER A 6 -21.83 -2.94 13.79
CA SER A 6 -22.61 -1.70 13.81
C SER A 6 -21.83 -0.40 13.52
N ASN A 7 -20.49 -0.46 13.31
CA ASN A 7 -19.65 0.72 13.05
C ASN A 7 -18.74 0.59 11.82
N VAL A 8 -19.12 -0.24 10.85
CA VAL A 8 -18.35 -0.37 9.60
C VAL A 8 -18.83 0.68 8.61
N SER A 9 -17.93 1.60 8.17
CA SER A 9 -18.27 2.62 7.18
C SER A 9 -18.71 2.00 5.85
N ALA A 10 -19.51 2.70 5.05
CA ALA A 10 -19.98 2.23 3.74
C ALA A 10 -18.84 1.81 2.79
N SER A 11 -17.66 2.42 2.92
CA SER A 11 -16.43 2.01 2.22
C SER A 11 -15.95 0.62 2.64
N LYS A 12 -16.09 0.25 3.91
CA LYS A 12 -15.77 -1.10 4.42
C LYS A 12 -16.72 -2.19 3.91
N LEU A 13 -18.01 -1.86 3.72
CA LEU A 13 -19.00 -2.82 3.20
C LEU A 13 -18.76 -3.23 1.75
N LYS A 14 -18.13 -2.38 0.94
CA LYS A 14 -17.85 -2.65 -0.47
C LYS A 14 -16.86 -3.82 -0.69
N TYR A 15 -16.09 -4.17 0.33
CA TYR A 15 -15.04 -5.20 0.28
C TYR A 15 -15.41 -6.54 0.94
N ILE A 16 -16.57 -6.61 1.60
CA ILE A 16 -16.99 -7.80 2.37
C ILE A 16 -17.46 -8.97 1.46
N THR A 17 -17.73 -8.75 0.18
CA THR A 17 -18.38 -9.73 -0.68
C THR A 17 -17.48 -10.83 -1.24
N ASN A 18 -16.15 -10.79 -1.01
CA ASN A 18 -15.20 -11.76 -1.58
C ASN A 18 -14.16 -12.29 -0.58
N TYR A 19 -14.56 -12.53 0.67
CA TYR A 19 -13.67 -13.13 1.69
C TYR A 19 -13.91 -14.63 1.84
N ASN A 20 -12.82 -15.41 2.05
CA ASN A 20 -12.94 -16.78 2.53
C ASN A 20 -13.32 -16.78 4.02
N GLN A 21 -13.59 -17.99 4.58
CA GLN A 21 -13.95 -18.15 6.00
C GLN A 21 -12.88 -17.66 7.00
N ALA A 22 -11.65 -17.39 6.54
CA ALA A 22 -10.56 -16.83 7.33
C ALA A 22 -10.43 -15.30 7.16
N GLY A 23 -11.30 -14.64 6.39
CA GLY A 23 -11.32 -13.19 6.23
C GLY A 23 -10.35 -12.62 5.20
N TYR A 24 -9.76 -13.44 4.33
CA TYR A 24 -8.82 -12.99 3.29
C TYR A 24 -9.53 -12.70 1.97
N LYS A 25 -9.15 -11.60 1.33
CA LYS A 25 -9.66 -11.24 0.00
C LYS A 25 -9.01 -12.10 -1.07
N LEU A 26 -9.81 -12.91 -1.73
CA LEU A 26 -9.35 -13.75 -2.83
C LEU A 26 -9.64 -13.11 -4.19
N ILE A 27 -8.63 -13.09 -5.06
CA ILE A 27 -8.82 -12.97 -6.51
C ILE A 27 -8.40 -14.33 -7.08
N GLY A 28 -9.39 -15.18 -7.36
CA GLY A 28 -9.09 -16.60 -7.58
C GLY A 28 -8.43 -17.20 -6.32
N ASP A 29 -7.45 -18.04 -6.46
CA ASP A 29 -6.72 -18.68 -5.35
C ASP A 29 -5.53 -17.85 -4.82
N SER A 30 -5.40 -16.56 -5.17
CA SER A 30 -4.25 -15.72 -4.75
C SER A 30 -4.67 -14.38 -4.17
N ILE A 31 -3.95 -13.96 -3.11
CA ILE A 31 -4.11 -12.64 -2.48
C ILE A 31 -3.51 -11.59 -3.42
N ARG A 32 -4.28 -10.54 -3.73
CA ARG A 32 -3.87 -9.46 -4.63
C ARG A 32 -2.64 -8.72 -4.10
N PRO A 33 -1.56 -8.58 -4.89
CA PRO A 33 -0.41 -7.76 -4.49
C PRO A 33 -0.77 -6.28 -4.52
N ILE A 34 -0.36 -5.54 -3.46
CA ILE A 34 -0.66 -4.12 -3.30
C ILE A 34 0.58 -3.29 -2.96
N ILE A 35 0.50 -2.00 -3.26
CA ILE A 35 1.42 -0.95 -2.82
C ILE A 35 0.66 -0.10 -1.81
N CYS A 36 1.23 0.15 -0.64
CA CYS A 36 0.63 0.97 0.39
C CYS A 36 1.52 2.17 0.71
N GLY A 37 0.97 3.38 0.60
CA GLY A 37 1.57 4.61 1.14
C GLY A 37 0.98 4.91 2.50
N VAL A 38 1.83 5.36 3.43
CA VAL A 38 1.45 5.66 4.80
C VAL A 38 1.99 7.04 5.21
N ASP A 39 1.10 7.91 5.67
CA ASP A 39 1.45 9.14 6.39
C ASP A 39 1.16 8.95 7.89
N PRO A 40 2.19 8.66 8.72
CA PRO A 40 2.00 8.42 10.14
C PRO A 40 1.92 9.75 10.92
N GLY A 41 0.96 9.83 11.84
CA GLY A 41 0.76 10.99 12.72
C GLY A 41 -0.37 10.75 13.71
N ALA A 42 -0.88 11.82 14.34
CA ALA A 42 -2.08 11.76 15.15
C ALA A 42 -3.31 11.36 14.32
N THR A 43 -3.33 11.75 13.06
CA THR A 43 -4.17 11.19 12.03
C THR A 43 -3.26 10.41 11.09
N VAL A 44 -3.55 9.16 10.85
CA VAL A 44 -2.80 8.29 9.92
C VAL A 44 -3.53 8.28 8.59
N GLY A 45 -2.80 8.57 7.50
CA GLY A 45 -3.27 8.40 6.13
C GLY A 45 -2.78 7.08 5.56
N LEU A 46 -3.64 6.37 4.85
CA LEU A 46 -3.35 5.14 4.12
C LEU A 46 -3.85 5.25 2.69
N ALA A 47 -3.02 4.88 1.72
CA ALA A 47 -3.41 4.85 0.31
C ALA A 47 -2.92 3.55 -0.32
N PHE A 48 -3.79 2.89 -1.06
CA PHE A 48 -3.57 1.57 -1.63
C PHE A 48 -3.63 1.62 -3.14
N LEU A 49 -2.59 1.12 -3.80
CA LEU A 49 -2.54 0.95 -5.24
C LEU A 49 -2.42 -0.53 -5.61
N ASP A 50 -2.88 -0.87 -6.81
CA ASP A 50 -2.50 -2.12 -7.43
C ASP A 50 -1.08 -2.04 -8.04
N VAL A 51 -0.60 -3.15 -8.57
CA VAL A 51 0.73 -3.25 -9.20
C VAL A 51 0.82 -2.54 -10.56
N GLU A 52 -0.28 -1.99 -11.05
CA GLU A 52 -0.37 -1.19 -12.28
C GLU A 52 -0.45 0.31 -11.97
N GLY A 53 -0.55 0.68 -10.69
CA GLY A 53 -0.60 2.05 -10.22
C GLY A 53 -2.01 2.62 -10.12
N ASN A 54 -3.05 1.80 -10.28
CA ASN A 54 -4.43 2.24 -10.08
C ASN A 54 -4.73 2.34 -8.59
N VAL A 55 -5.40 3.42 -8.19
CA VAL A 55 -5.84 3.61 -6.81
C VAL A 55 -6.99 2.65 -6.49
N LEU A 56 -6.80 1.88 -5.43
CA LEU A 56 -7.78 0.92 -4.92
C LEU A 56 -8.63 1.52 -3.82
N ASP A 57 -7.95 2.21 -2.88
CA ASP A 57 -8.58 2.83 -1.72
C ASP A 57 -7.69 3.92 -1.14
N ILE A 58 -8.31 4.91 -0.50
CA ILE A 58 -7.63 5.97 0.25
C ILE A 58 -8.45 6.23 1.50
N GLU A 59 -7.81 6.25 2.64
CA GLU A 59 -8.48 6.52 3.91
C GLU A 59 -7.57 7.24 4.91
N SER A 60 -8.18 7.84 5.90
CA SER A 60 -7.47 8.38 7.05
C SER A 60 -8.26 8.15 8.34
N GLY A 61 -7.56 7.96 9.45
CA GLY A 61 -8.17 7.74 10.75
C GLY A 61 -7.36 8.38 11.86
N LYS A 62 -8.07 9.00 12.83
CA LYS A 62 -7.45 9.53 14.04
C LYS A 62 -7.05 8.41 14.99
N ASN A 63 -5.89 8.56 15.63
CA ASN A 63 -5.40 7.64 16.67
C ASN A 63 -5.29 6.16 16.22
N LEU A 64 -5.11 5.91 14.92
CA LEU A 64 -4.83 4.56 14.46
C LEU A 64 -3.48 4.10 15.03
N SER A 65 -3.52 2.97 15.71
CA SER A 65 -2.28 2.33 16.19
C SER A 65 -1.52 1.66 15.04
N VAL A 66 -0.28 1.26 15.31
CA VAL A 66 0.51 0.45 14.35
C VAL A 66 -0.25 -0.84 13.99
N ASN A 67 -0.89 -1.48 14.97
CA ASN A 67 -1.64 -2.71 14.74
C ASN A 67 -2.89 -2.48 13.89
N ASP A 68 -3.59 -1.35 14.07
CA ASP A 68 -4.72 -0.98 13.21
C ASP A 68 -4.26 -0.78 11.76
N ALA A 69 -3.14 -0.07 11.54
CA ALA A 69 -2.58 0.11 10.20
C ALA A 69 -2.16 -1.22 9.57
N ILE A 70 -1.53 -2.13 10.32
CA ILE A 70 -1.19 -3.49 9.88
C ILE A 70 -2.46 -4.24 9.47
N TRP A 71 -3.49 -4.22 10.31
CA TRP A 71 -4.76 -4.87 10.03
C TRP A 71 -5.43 -4.32 8.76
N GLU A 72 -5.48 -2.99 8.60
CA GLU A 72 -6.04 -2.35 7.39
C GLU A 72 -5.28 -2.76 6.12
N ILE A 73 -3.96 -2.88 6.19
CA ILE A 73 -3.14 -3.35 5.06
C ILE A 73 -3.47 -4.81 4.72
N GLU A 74 -3.53 -5.70 5.73
CA GLU A 74 -3.84 -7.12 5.55
C GLU A 74 -5.21 -7.33 4.90
N GLN A 75 -6.20 -6.49 5.24
CA GLN A 75 -7.55 -6.60 4.67
C GLN A 75 -7.58 -6.24 3.18
N ARG A 76 -6.58 -5.51 2.66
CA ARG A 76 -6.59 -5.04 1.26
C ARG A 76 -5.77 -5.89 0.30
N GLY A 77 -4.84 -6.68 0.80
CA GLY A 77 -4.06 -7.56 -0.06
C GLY A 77 -2.69 -7.95 0.50
N ASP A 78 -1.88 -8.56 -0.36
CA ASP A 78 -0.51 -8.93 -0.05
C ASP A 78 0.43 -7.74 -0.28
N LEU A 79 0.95 -7.16 0.80
CA LEU A 79 1.80 -5.98 0.72
C LEU A 79 3.11 -6.28 -0.02
N LEU A 80 3.28 -5.63 -1.15
CA LEU A 80 4.46 -5.73 -2.00
C LEU A 80 5.47 -4.61 -1.69
N ILE A 81 4.97 -3.37 -1.56
CA ILE A 81 5.76 -2.17 -1.31
C ILE A 81 5.05 -1.34 -0.24
N LEU A 82 5.78 -1.00 0.83
CA LEU A 82 5.37 -0.01 1.82
C LEU A 82 6.10 1.30 1.52
N ALA A 83 5.38 2.41 1.46
CA ALA A 83 5.94 3.70 1.07
C ALA A 83 5.71 4.78 2.12
N SER A 84 6.69 5.66 2.27
CA SER A 84 6.61 6.92 3.01
C SER A 84 7.06 8.09 2.16
N ASP A 85 6.51 9.26 2.40
CA ASP A 85 6.91 10.53 1.78
C ASP A 85 8.08 11.23 2.51
N ARG A 86 8.54 10.67 3.64
CA ARG A 86 9.50 11.30 4.58
C ARG A 86 10.86 10.64 4.60
N ASN A 87 11.88 11.48 4.71
CA ASN A 87 13.25 11.11 5.07
C ASN A 87 13.79 12.12 6.11
N PRO A 88 14.24 11.68 7.31
CA PRO A 88 14.43 10.28 7.72
C PRO A 88 13.11 9.51 7.87
N LEU A 89 13.20 8.20 7.63
CA LEU A 89 12.04 7.31 7.69
C LEU A 89 11.43 7.28 9.10
N PRO A 90 10.13 7.57 9.27
CA PRO A 90 9.46 7.51 10.56
C PRO A 90 9.52 6.12 11.21
N TYR A 91 9.67 6.09 12.54
CA TYR A 91 9.76 4.83 13.30
C TYR A 91 8.50 3.96 13.15
N THR A 92 7.34 4.58 13.05
CA THR A 92 6.06 3.90 12.79
C THR A 92 6.11 3.07 11.51
N ILE A 93 6.68 3.63 10.43
CA ILE A 93 6.82 2.92 9.15
C ILE A 93 7.76 1.70 9.29
N LYS A 94 8.84 1.84 10.06
CA LYS A 94 9.76 0.71 10.35
C LYS A 94 9.05 -0.41 11.08
N LYS A 95 8.17 -0.08 12.06
CA LYS A 95 7.36 -1.06 12.77
C LYS A 95 6.37 -1.77 11.86
N ILE A 96 5.64 -1.03 11.02
CA ILE A 96 4.71 -1.61 10.05
C ILE A 96 5.47 -2.52 9.08
N SER A 97 6.61 -2.07 8.54
CA SER A 97 7.39 -2.86 7.57
C SER A 97 7.93 -4.17 8.17
N ALA A 98 8.17 -4.22 9.48
CA ALA A 98 8.64 -5.43 10.15
C ALA A 98 7.58 -6.55 10.20
N ALA A 99 6.29 -6.21 10.07
CA ALA A 99 5.20 -7.19 10.03
C ALA A 99 5.02 -7.86 8.66
N PHE A 100 5.65 -7.31 7.60
CA PHE A 100 5.44 -7.78 6.23
C PHE A 100 6.75 -8.09 5.50
N PRO A 101 6.82 -9.18 4.74
CA PRO A 101 7.89 -9.40 3.77
C PRO A 101 7.66 -8.49 2.54
N CYS A 102 7.99 -7.19 2.66
CA CYS A 102 7.74 -6.19 1.62
C CYS A 102 8.99 -5.39 1.26
N LYS A 103 8.97 -4.67 0.13
CA LYS A 103 9.93 -3.61 -0.18
C LYS A 103 9.54 -2.35 0.57
N LEU A 104 10.53 -1.69 1.17
CA LEU A 104 10.35 -0.39 1.78
C LEU A 104 10.84 0.69 0.82
N TYR A 105 10.00 1.70 0.60
CA TYR A 105 10.34 2.88 -0.19
C TYR A 105 10.20 4.16 0.64
N TYR A 106 11.18 5.02 0.53
CA TYR A 106 11.15 6.42 0.95
C TYR A 106 12.10 7.24 0.08
N PRO A 107 11.82 8.53 -0.17
CA PRO A 107 12.65 9.36 -1.03
C PRO A 107 13.98 9.74 -0.36
N ASP A 108 14.97 10.18 -1.15
CA ASP A 108 16.24 10.70 -0.63
C ASP A 108 16.05 11.96 0.23
N LYS A 109 15.03 12.76 -0.10
CA LYS A 109 14.56 13.92 0.65
C LYS A 109 13.05 13.84 0.75
N SER A 110 12.47 14.25 1.91
CA SER A 110 11.03 14.33 2.10
C SER A 110 10.35 15.05 0.96
N LEU A 111 9.21 14.54 0.49
CA LEU A 111 8.44 15.18 -0.57
C LEU A 111 7.95 16.55 -0.13
N THR A 112 8.15 17.56 -0.96
CA THR A 112 7.60 18.88 -0.74
C THR A 112 6.08 18.91 -0.95
N LYS A 113 5.42 19.92 -0.41
CA LYS A 113 3.98 20.13 -0.61
C LYS A 113 3.62 20.17 -2.08
N MET A 114 4.40 20.89 -2.89
CA MET A 114 4.18 21.03 -4.34
C MET A 114 4.30 19.67 -5.05
N GLU A 115 5.32 18.85 -4.74
CA GLU A 115 5.46 17.52 -5.34
C GLU A 115 4.27 16.62 -5.00
N LYS A 116 3.74 16.68 -3.76
CA LYS A 116 2.57 15.92 -3.34
C LYS A 116 1.31 16.37 -4.09
N GLU A 117 1.12 17.68 -4.23
CA GLU A 117 -0.01 18.26 -4.98
C GLU A 117 0.05 17.87 -6.46
N ASP A 118 1.23 17.91 -7.09
CA ASP A 118 1.42 17.50 -8.48
C ASP A 118 1.13 16.01 -8.70
N LEU A 119 1.65 15.15 -7.82
CA LEU A 119 1.40 13.71 -7.88
C LEU A 119 -0.08 13.35 -7.74
N THR A 120 -0.81 14.11 -6.93
CA THR A 120 -2.19 13.79 -6.57
C THR A 120 -3.24 14.70 -7.21
N ARG A 121 -2.84 15.57 -8.14
CA ARG A 121 -3.69 16.63 -8.73
C ARG A 121 -5.00 16.16 -9.35
N VAL A 122 -5.04 14.93 -9.84
CA VAL A 122 -6.25 14.33 -10.45
C VAL A 122 -7.22 13.78 -9.41
N TYR A 123 -6.77 13.62 -8.16
CA TYR A 123 -7.59 13.11 -7.06
C TYR A 123 -8.10 14.28 -6.23
N ARG A 124 -9.38 14.57 -6.38
CA ARG A 124 -10.03 15.69 -5.70
C ARG A 124 -10.56 15.27 -4.33
N SER A 125 -10.81 16.24 -3.45
CA SER A 125 -11.45 16.03 -2.14
C SER A 125 -10.66 15.17 -1.14
N LEU A 126 -9.33 15.11 -1.28
CA LEU A 126 -8.45 14.49 -0.29
C LEU A 126 -8.11 15.47 0.83
N ASN A 127 -8.11 14.99 2.07
CA ASN A 127 -7.48 15.73 3.16
C ASN A 127 -5.93 15.63 3.07
N ASN A 128 -5.22 16.36 3.93
CA ASN A 128 -3.75 16.40 3.86
C ASN A 128 -3.10 15.03 4.09
N HIS A 129 -3.61 14.22 5.03
CA HIS A 129 -3.06 12.91 5.36
C HIS A 129 -3.29 11.90 4.24
N GLU A 130 -4.47 11.91 3.64
CA GLU A 130 -4.81 11.11 2.46
C GLU A 130 -3.94 11.48 1.26
N ARG A 131 -3.73 12.79 1.04
CA ARG A 131 -2.84 13.29 -0.02
C ARG A 131 -1.40 12.85 0.18
N ASP A 132 -0.88 12.95 1.40
CA ASP A 132 0.49 12.61 1.73
C ASP A 132 0.73 11.11 1.56
N ALA A 133 -0.21 10.27 2.04
CA ALA A 133 -0.17 8.82 1.85
C ALA A 133 -0.25 8.43 0.37
N LEU A 134 -1.17 9.05 -0.40
CA LEU A 134 -1.30 8.78 -1.83
C LEU A 134 -0.05 9.21 -2.61
N ALA A 135 0.51 10.36 -2.30
CA ALA A 135 1.75 10.84 -2.92
C ALA A 135 2.92 9.88 -2.66
N ALA A 136 3.03 9.34 -1.43
CA ALA A 136 4.03 8.32 -1.12
C ALA A 136 3.83 7.05 -1.96
N ALA A 137 2.61 6.54 -2.06
CA ALA A 137 2.30 5.36 -2.85
C ALA A 137 2.58 5.54 -4.34
N LEU A 138 2.15 6.67 -4.93
CA LEU A 138 2.38 6.99 -6.34
C LEU A 138 3.87 7.18 -6.64
N LYS A 139 4.63 7.84 -5.76
CA LYS A 139 6.08 8.00 -5.92
C LYS A 139 6.80 6.66 -5.90
N ALA A 140 6.41 5.77 -4.98
CA ALA A 140 6.93 4.41 -4.91
C ALA A 140 6.58 3.61 -6.18
N TYR A 141 5.33 3.67 -6.63
CA TYR A 141 4.94 3.03 -7.89
C TYR A 141 5.79 3.52 -9.06
N ASN A 142 5.97 4.84 -9.22
CA ASN A 142 6.79 5.42 -10.28
C ASN A 142 8.23 4.90 -10.22
N PHE A 143 8.81 4.81 -9.03
CA PHE A 143 10.16 4.26 -8.82
C PHE A 143 10.28 2.80 -9.23
N PHE A 144 9.31 1.97 -8.91
CA PHE A 144 9.32 0.53 -9.21
C PHE A 144 8.67 0.17 -10.56
N SER A 145 8.00 1.09 -11.23
CA SER A 145 7.18 0.84 -12.42
C SER A 145 7.93 0.12 -13.55
N HIS A 146 9.19 0.51 -13.81
CA HIS A 146 10.00 -0.15 -14.82
C HIS A 146 10.25 -1.64 -14.46
N LYS A 147 10.59 -1.91 -13.20
CA LYS A 147 10.84 -3.26 -12.71
C LYS A 147 9.56 -4.10 -12.71
N LEU A 148 8.43 -3.53 -12.30
CA LEU A 148 7.13 -4.21 -12.32
C LEU A 148 6.73 -4.58 -13.75
N ARG A 149 6.90 -3.67 -14.73
CA ARG A 149 6.64 -3.96 -16.15
C ARG A 149 7.55 -5.06 -16.69
N GLN A 150 8.83 -5.08 -16.34
CA GLN A 150 9.72 -6.16 -16.72
C GLN A 150 9.27 -7.52 -16.18
N ILE A 151 8.88 -7.57 -14.89
CA ILE A 151 8.38 -8.80 -14.26
C ILE A 151 7.07 -9.23 -14.95
N LYS A 152 6.14 -8.30 -15.20
CA LYS A 152 4.89 -8.58 -15.90
C LYS A 152 5.12 -9.20 -17.28
N LYS A 153 6.09 -8.66 -18.04
CA LYS A 153 6.46 -9.20 -19.36
C LYS A 153 7.03 -10.62 -19.26
N GLN A 154 7.81 -10.92 -18.21
CA GLN A 154 8.43 -12.24 -18.02
C GLN A 154 7.44 -13.30 -17.50
N GLU A 155 6.56 -12.93 -16.58
CA GLU A 155 5.66 -13.84 -15.87
C GLU A 155 4.31 -14.03 -16.56
N GLY A 156 3.90 -13.11 -17.44
CA GLY A 156 2.63 -13.17 -18.16
C GLY A 156 1.44 -13.35 -17.21
N ARG A 157 0.64 -14.41 -17.39
CA ARG A 157 -0.53 -14.72 -16.56
C ARG A 157 -0.20 -15.01 -15.10
N ASN A 158 1.04 -15.38 -14.79
CA ASN A 158 1.49 -15.67 -13.42
C ASN A 158 2.04 -14.44 -12.69
N PHE A 159 1.90 -13.25 -13.27
CA PHE A 159 2.49 -12.02 -12.74
C PHE A 159 2.09 -11.76 -11.28
N GLU A 160 0.81 -11.72 -10.96
CA GLU A 160 0.36 -11.41 -9.59
C GLU A 160 0.85 -12.43 -8.57
N ARG A 161 0.88 -13.72 -8.94
CA ARG A 161 1.39 -14.80 -8.09
C ARG A 161 2.90 -14.68 -7.83
N ASN A 162 3.66 -14.25 -8.82
CA ASN A 162 5.12 -14.31 -8.78
C ASN A 162 5.78 -12.94 -8.52
N VAL A 163 5.06 -11.83 -8.66
CA VAL A 163 5.63 -10.48 -8.60
C VAL A 163 6.37 -10.23 -7.29
N LYS A 164 5.82 -10.64 -6.16
CA LYS A 164 6.45 -10.46 -4.85
C LYS A 164 7.79 -11.20 -4.77
N LYS A 165 7.80 -12.50 -5.11
CA LYS A 165 9.02 -13.30 -5.16
C LYS A 165 10.07 -12.65 -6.07
N ARG A 166 9.66 -12.26 -7.28
CA ARG A 166 10.56 -11.65 -8.27
C ARG A 166 11.08 -10.27 -7.85
N LEU A 167 10.26 -9.48 -7.19
CA LEU A 167 10.66 -8.17 -6.68
C LEU A 167 11.64 -8.28 -5.50
N MET A 168 11.47 -9.31 -4.64
CA MET A 168 12.32 -9.52 -3.46
C MET A 168 13.68 -10.09 -3.79
N ILE A 169 13.85 -10.78 -4.93
CA ILE A 169 15.16 -11.30 -5.35
C ILE A 169 16.14 -10.12 -5.52
N ARG A 170 17.15 -10.05 -4.67
CA ARG A 170 18.30 -9.18 -4.89
C ARG A 170 19.04 -9.70 -6.13
N LYS A 171 19.30 -8.84 -7.12
CA LYS A 171 20.32 -9.18 -8.13
C LYS A 171 21.62 -9.40 -7.35
N GLY A 172 22.09 -10.63 -7.28
CA GLY A 172 23.41 -10.91 -6.78
C GLY A 172 24.39 -10.01 -7.53
N LYS A 173 25.25 -9.28 -6.81
CA LYS A 173 26.42 -8.68 -7.47
C LYS A 173 27.14 -9.87 -8.11
N ARG A 174 27.25 -9.88 -9.44
CA ARG A 174 28.27 -10.73 -10.09
C ARG A 174 29.59 -10.21 -9.55
N ILE A 175 30.27 -11.07 -8.81
CA ILE A 175 31.68 -10.90 -8.44
C ILE A 175 32.48 -11.00 -9.73
#